data_1cb9683132b0f994dd540e5bd56631d0
#
_entry.id   1cb9683132b0f994dd540e5bd56631d0
#
_cell.length_a   1.000
_cell.length_b   1.000
_cell.length_c   1.000
_cell.angle_alpha   90.00
_cell.angle_beta   90.00
_cell.angle_gamma   90.00
#
_symmetry.space_group_name_H-M   'P 1'
#
loop_
_entity.id
_entity.type
_entity.pdbx_description
1 polymer ?
#
loop_
_entity_poly.entity_id
_entity_poly.type
_entity_poly.pdbx_seq_one_letter_code
_entity_poly.pdbx_strand_id
1 'polypeptide(L)'
;MMVFFDTNVLIYALCKNVDNTKQQNLSVKTFEDAILNKKVILSDLILCEFAFISKKLQENEKIIEKNLKFLSQYVKNSNQNVSKRIIEIINKTKLFNSSFDIFHLSFAEYYNAKMITFDKGFKKLKNIAKIEIDIKENL
;
A
#
# COMPACT_ATOMS: atom_id res chain seq x y z
N MET A 1 -13.57 2.77 -9.25
CA MET A 1 -12.64 3.43 -8.31
C MET A 1 -11.35 2.64 -8.23
N MET A 2 -10.22 3.31 -8.38
CA MET A 2 -8.91 2.67 -8.26
C MET A 2 -8.62 2.30 -6.79
N VAL A 3 -7.74 1.33 -6.60
CA VAL A 3 -7.36 0.82 -5.28
C VAL A 3 -5.85 0.86 -5.14
N PHE A 4 -5.38 1.50 -4.08
CA PHE A 4 -3.97 1.54 -3.69
C PHE A 4 -3.78 0.59 -2.50
N PHE A 5 -2.85 -0.35 -2.65
CA PHE A 5 -2.55 -1.32 -1.59
C PHE A 5 -1.29 -0.91 -0.85
N ASP A 6 -1.40 -0.79 0.47
CA ASP A 6 -0.23 -0.67 1.33
C ASP A 6 0.61 -1.95 1.26
N THR A 7 1.89 -1.82 1.51
CA THR A 7 2.85 -2.93 1.37
C THR A 7 2.46 -4.16 2.17
N ASN A 8 1.95 -3.99 3.39
CA ASN A 8 1.59 -5.12 4.25
C ASN A 8 0.52 -6.03 3.61
N VAL A 9 -0.43 -5.46 2.89
CA VAL A 9 -1.45 -6.26 2.20
C VAL A 9 -0.83 -7.07 1.06
N LEU A 10 0.08 -6.46 0.30
CA LEU A 10 0.77 -7.14 -0.80
C LEU A 10 1.68 -8.27 -0.30
N ILE A 11 2.33 -8.06 0.84
CA ILE A 11 3.16 -9.08 1.48
C ILE A 11 2.31 -10.30 1.82
N TYR A 12 1.17 -10.10 2.49
CA TYR A 12 0.28 -11.22 2.81
C TYR A 12 -0.30 -11.88 1.56
N ALA A 13 -0.57 -11.12 0.51
CA ALA A 13 -1.14 -11.67 -0.72
C ALA A 13 -0.16 -12.51 -1.52
N LEU A 14 1.13 -12.16 -1.53
CA LEU A 14 2.12 -12.71 -2.47
C LEU A 14 3.24 -13.52 -1.83
N CYS A 15 3.50 -13.36 -0.53
CA CYS A 15 4.58 -14.05 0.15
C CYS A 15 4.10 -15.31 0.86
N LYS A 16 4.99 -16.31 0.96
CA LYS A 16 4.68 -17.58 1.63
C LYS A 16 5.03 -17.58 3.11
N ASN A 17 6.07 -16.85 3.50
CA ASN A 17 6.63 -16.87 4.86
C ASN A 17 5.94 -15.83 5.76
N VAL A 18 4.61 -15.84 5.77
CA VAL A 18 3.80 -14.94 6.58
C VAL A 18 3.20 -15.68 7.78
N ASP A 19 2.86 -14.94 8.80
CA ASP A 19 2.51 -15.46 10.13
C ASP A 19 1.01 -15.62 10.41
N ASN A 20 0.14 -15.07 9.55
CA ASN A 20 -1.30 -15.03 9.82
C ASN A 20 -2.08 -15.48 8.58
N THR A 21 -2.61 -16.71 8.65
CA THR A 21 -3.34 -17.32 7.54
C THR A 21 -4.62 -16.58 7.19
N LYS A 22 -5.32 -16.04 8.20
CA LYS A 22 -6.57 -15.30 7.95
C LYS A 22 -6.30 -13.99 7.22
N GLN A 23 -5.26 -13.27 7.62
CA GLN A 23 -4.83 -12.06 6.89
C GLN A 23 -4.38 -12.39 5.48
N GLN A 24 -3.66 -13.50 5.31
CA GLN A 24 -3.24 -13.95 4.00
C GLN A 24 -4.42 -14.22 3.09
N ASN A 25 -5.41 -14.99 3.55
CA ASN A 25 -6.59 -15.32 2.76
C ASN A 25 -7.39 -14.06 2.38
N LEU A 26 -7.56 -13.15 3.31
CA LEU A 26 -8.24 -11.88 3.05
C LEU A 26 -7.47 -11.04 2.02
N SER A 27 -6.15 -10.96 2.16
CA SER A 27 -5.29 -10.19 1.25
C SER A 27 -5.31 -10.77 -0.16
N VAL A 28 -5.21 -12.10 -0.29
CA VAL A 28 -5.28 -12.78 -1.60
C VAL A 28 -6.59 -12.44 -2.28
N LYS A 29 -7.70 -12.60 -1.59
CA LYS A 29 -9.03 -12.34 -2.16
C LYS A 29 -9.17 -10.87 -2.58
N THR A 30 -8.82 -9.96 -1.70
CA THR A 30 -8.96 -8.53 -1.95
C THR A 30 -8.09 -8.09 -3.13
N PHE A 31 -6.86 -8.58 -3.19
CA PHE A 31 -5.94 -8.24 -4.26
C PHE A 31 -6.38 -8.85 -5.60
N GLU A 32 -6.77 -10.12 -5.61
CA GLU A 32 -7.28 -10.78 -6.82
C GLU A 32 -8.49 -10.06 -7.39
N ASP A 33 -9.44 -9.67 -6.54
CA ASP A 33 -10.63 -8.95 -6.98
C ASP A 33 -10.24 -7.63 -7.66
N ALA A 34 -9.29 -6.90 -7.09
CA ALA A 34 -8.83 -5.63 -7.66
C ALA A 34 -8.08 -5.84 -8.99
N ILE A 35 -7.27 -6.90 -9.08
CA ILE A 35 -6.57 -7.25 -10.32
C ILE A 35 -7.57 -7.59 -11.43
N LEU A 36 -8.55 -8.43 -11.14
CA LEU A 36 -9.56 -8.84 -12.12
C LEU A 36 -10.37 -7.65 -12.64
N ASN A 37 -10.60 -6.66 -11.79
CA ASN A 37 -11.36 -5.46 -12.15
C ASN A 37 -10.46 -4.33 -12.69
N LYS A 38 -9.17 -4.58 -12.88
CA LYS A 38 -8.20 -3.62 -13.42
C LYS A 38 -8.15 -2.31 -12.63
N LYS A 39 -8.20 -2.41 -11.29
CA LYS A 39 -8.32 -1.26 -10.40
C LYS A 39 -7.05 -0.96 -9.60
N VAL A 40 -6.01 -1.75 -9.73
CA VAL A 40 -4.80 -1.61 -8.90
C VAL A 40 -3.92 -0.46 -9.37
N ILE A 41 -3.49 0.38 -8.44
CA ILE A 41 -2.38 1.31 -8.65
C ILE A 41 -1.39 1.20 -7.50
N LEU A 42 -0.11 1.38 -7.82
CA LEU A 42 0.99 1.31 -6.87
C LEU A 42 2.00 2.41 -7.17
N SER A 43 2.89 2.66 -6.22
CA SER A 43 4.01 3.59 -6.39
C SER A 43 5.35 2.84 -6.40
N ASP A 44 6.40 3.52 -6.87
CA ASP A 44 7.76 3.00 -6.78
C ASP A 44 8.17 2.71 -5.34
N LEU A 45 7.74 3.54 -4.39
CA LEU A 45 8.04 3.31 -2.98
C LEU A 45 7.46 1.99 -2.48
N ILE A 46 6.26 1.64 -2.91
CA ILE A 46 5.67 0.33 -2.58
C ILE A 46 6.55 -0.81 -3.10
N LEU A 47 7.09 -0.71 -4.31
CA LEU A 47 8.01 -1.74 -4.82
C LEU A 47 9.25 -1.89 -3.93
N CYS A 48 9.82 -0.77 -3.50
CA CYS A 48 10.99 -0.77 -2.62
C CYS A 48 10.67 -1.42 -1.27
N GLU A 49 9.55 -1.05 -0.68
CA GLU A 49 9.13 -1.62 0.60
C GLU A 49 8.83 -3.11 0.48
N PHE A 50 8.13 -3.50 -0.58
CA PHE A 50 7.82 -4.91 -0.83
C PHE A 50 9.09 -5.74 -0.97
N ALA A 51 10.06 -5.27 -1.75
CA ALA A 51 11.34 -5.96 -1.95
C ALA A 51 12.09 -6.12 -0.62
N PHE A 52 12.16 -5.06 0.16
CA PHE A 52 12.87 -5.06 1.45
C PHE A 52 12.25 -6.06 2.43
N ILE A 53 10.93 -6.03 2.59
CA ILE A 53 10.22 -6.92 3.52
C ILE A 53 10.28 -8.37 3.03
N SER A 54 10.11 -8.61 1.73
CA SER A 54 10.23 -9.95 1.17
C SER A 54 11.58 -10.59 1.47
N LYS A 55 12.67 -9.80 1.37
CA LYS A 55 14.01 -10.26 1.70
C LYS A 55 14.15 -10.54 3.19
N LYS A 56 13.60 -9.70 4.05
CA LYS A 56 13.60 -9.94 5.51
C LYS A 56 12.86 -11.23 5.86
N LEU A 57 11.81 -11.56 5.14
CA LEU A 57 11.06 -12.80 5.32
C LEU A 57 11.76 -14.01 4.70
N GLN A 58 12.91 -13.81 4.09
CA GLN A 58 13.70 -14.87 3.44
C GLN A 58 12.91 -15.60 2.34
N GLU A 59 12.08 -14.86 1.61
CA GLU A 59 11.41 -15.40 0.43
C GLU A 59 12.44 -15.76 -0.65
N ASN A 60 12.09 -16.73 -1.50
CA ASN A 60 12.96 -17.16 -2.60
C ASN A 60 13.24 -15.97 -3.55
N GLU A 61 14.53 -15.76 -3.90
CA GLU A 61 14.95 -14.62 -4.70
C GLU A 61 14.25 -14.57 -6.07
N LYS A 62 14.07 -15.71 -6.72
CA LYS A 62 13.40 -15.77 -8.03
C LYS A 62 11.92 -15.41 -7.90
N ILE A 63 11.29 -15.78 -6.79
CA ILE A 63 9.89 -15.43 -6.53
C ILE A 63 9.77 -13.95 -6.23
N ILE A 64 10.70 -13.38 -5.46
CA ILE A 64 10.72 -11.92 -5.23
C ILE A 64 10.80 -11.17 -6.55
N GLU A 65 11.74 -11.56 -7.42
CA GLU A 65 11.90 -10.93 -8.73
C GLU A 65 10.62 -11.03 -9.57
N LYS A 66 10.02 -12.21 -9.61
CA LYS A 66 8.76 -12.43 -10.34
C LYS A 66 7.64 -11.54 -9.81
N ASN A 67 7.50 -11.45 -8.49
CA ASN A 67 6.49 -10.61 -7.85
C ASN A 67 6.72 -9.13 -8.15
N LEU A 68 7.97 -8.67 -8.10
CA LEU A 68 8.30 -7.28 -8.40
C LEU A 68 7.98 -6.93 -9.86
N LYS A 69 8.31 -7.81 -10.79
CA LYS A 69 7.96 -7.60 -12.20
C LYS A 69 6.45 -7.54 -12.39
N PHE A 70 5.72 -8.42 -11.71
CA PHE A 70 4.26 -8.41 -11.76
C PHE A 70 3.70 -7.10 -11.21
N LEU A 71 4.13 -6.69 -10.02
CA LEU A 71 3.66 -5.46 -9.39
C LEU A 71 4.03 -4.20 -10.19
N SER A 72 5.19 -4.22 -10.87
CA SER A 72 5.64 -3.06 -11.64
C SER A 72 4.68 -2.63 -12.72
N GLN A 73 3.83 -3.53 -13.21
CA GLN A 73 2.82 -3.21 -14.22
C GLN A 73 1.77 -2.21 -13.74
N TYR A 74 1.61 -2.07 -12.42
CA TYR A 74 0.59 -1.24 -11.80
C TYR A 74 1.16 0.07 -11.24
N VAL A 75 2.45 0.30 -11.42
CA VAL A 75 3.12 1.48 -10.87
C VAL A 75 2.78 2.72 -11.70
N LYS A 76 2.40 3.78 -10.99
CA LYS A 76 2.17 5.12 -11.55
C LYS A 76 3.21 6.08 -10.98
N ASN A 77 3.45 7.16 -11.71
CA ASN A 77 4.45 8.15 -11.32
C ASN A 77 3.94 9.05 -10.20
N SER A 78 4.83 9.42 -9.30
CA SER A 78 4.63 10.55 -8.40
C SER A 78 4.93 11.86 -9.14
N ASN A 79 4.38 12.97 -8.66
CA ASN A 79 4.57 14.28 -9.30
C ASN A 79 4.49 15.42 -8.27
N GLN A 80 4.60 16.66 -8.75
CA GLN A 80 4.58 17.84 -7.89
C GLN A 80 3.29 18.00 -7.09
N ASN A 81 2.16 17.54 -7.59
CA ASN A 81 0.90 17.63 -6.86
C ASN A 81 0.92 16.72 -5.63
N VAL A 82 1.56 15.57 -5.73
CA VAL A 82 1.79 14.70 -4.57
C VAL A 82 2.66 15.42 -3.55
N SER A 83 3.74 16.06 -3.99
CA SER A 83 4.63 16.82 -3.10
C SER A 83 3.90 17.96 -2.38
N LYS A 84 3.06 18.70 -3.07
CA LYS A 84 2.24 19.77 -2.47
C LYS A 84 1.30 19.22 -1.40
N ARG A 85 0.68 18.08 -1.66
CA ARG A 85 -0.23 17.46 -0.70
C ARG A 85 0.50 16.96 0.54
N ILE A 86 1.71 16.41 0.37
CA ILE A 86 2.59 16.02 1.49
C ILE A 86 2.80 17.20 2.42
N ILE A 87 3.15 18.36 1.87
CA ILE A 87 3.39 19.58 2.66
C ILE A 87 2.11 19.98 3.41
N GLU A 88 0.96 19.95 2.75
CA GLU A 88 -0.32 20.27 3.39
C GLU A 88 -0.61 19.34 4.58
N ILE A 89 -0.42 18.04 4.41
CA ILE A 89 -0.69 17.08 5.47
C ILE A 89 0.26 17.29 6.64
N ILE A 90 1.55 17.47 6.37
CA ILE A 90 2.54 17.74 7.42
C ILE A 90 2.16 18.99 8.22
N ASN A 91 1.69 20.03 7.56
CA ASN A 91 1.30 21.28 8.23
C ASN A 91 0.01 21.16 9.04
N LYS A 92 -0.87 20.25 8.68
CA LYS A 92 -2.17 20.06 9.33
C LYS A 92 -2.15 19.06 10.47
N THR A 93 -1.13 18.20 10.55
CA THR A 93 -1.06 17.18 11.59
C THR A 93 0.10 17.44 12.53
N LYS A 94 -0.14 17.24 13.82
CA LYS A 94 0.90 17.26 14.84
C LYS A 94 1.40 15.86 15.18
N LEU A 95 0.92 14.85 14.43
CA LEU A 95 1.23 13.47 14.71
C LEU A 95 2.54 13.05 14.06
N PHE A 96 3.35 12.30 14.82
CA PHE A 96 4.60 11.73 14.34
C PHE A 96 4.30 10.37 13.70
N ASN A 97 3.63 10.39 12.56
CA ASN A 97 3.41 9.19 11.77
C ASN A 97 4.68 8.89 10.96
N SER A 98 4.77 7.66 10.47
CA SER A 98 5.80 7.33 9.50
C SER A 98 5.70 8.29 8.32
N SER A 99 6.82 8.85 7.88
CA SER A 99 6.87 9.72 6.71
C SER A 99 6.33 9.02 5.46
N PHE A 100 6.49 7.69 5.38
CA PHE A 100 5.98 6.92 4.25
C PHE A 100 4.46 6.85 4.24
N ASP A 101 3.80 6.87 5.38
CA ASP A 101 2.33 6.89 5.46
C ASP A 101 1.77 8.16 4.82
N ILE A 102 2.42 9.29 5.07
CA ILE A 102 2.03 10.57 4.46
C ILE A 102 2.21 10.53 2.94
N PHE A 103 3.33 9.97 2.48
CA PHE A 103 3.55 9.78 1.04
C PHE A 103 2.46 8.90 0.43
N HIS A 104 2.17 7.75 1.04
CA HIS A 104 1.17 6.81 0.53
C HIS A 104 -0.20 7.46 0.42
N LEU A 105 -0.62 8.19 1.46
CA LEU A 105 -1.90 8.89 1.44
C LEU A 105 -1.94 9.94 0.33
N SER A 106 -0.91 10.75 0.23
CA SER A 106 -0.83 11.81 -0.79
C SER A 106 -0.86 11.24 -2.21
N PHE A 107 -0.15 10.14 -2.43
CA PHE A 107 -0.13 9.45 -3.71
C PHE A 107 -1.50 8.87 -4.06
N ALA A 108 -2.13 8.17 -3.12
CA ALA A 108 -3.45 7.58 -3.33
C ALA A 108 -4.50 8.67 -3.61
N GLU A 109 -4.44 9.80 -2.91
CA GLU A 109 -5.34 10.93 -3.14
C GLU A 109 -5.19 11.51 -4.55
N TYR A 110 -3.95 11.64 -5.02
CA TYR A 110 -3.72 12.18 -6.36
C TYR A 110 -4.42 11.34 -7.43
N TYR A 111 -4.40 10.02 -7.28
CA TYR A 111 -5.04 9.09 -8.22
C TYR A 111 -6.49 8.79 -7.85
N ASN A 112 -7.03 9.46 -6.85
CA ASN A 112 -8.39 9.25 -6.36
C ASN A 112 -8.67 7.78 -6.08
N ALA A 113 -7.74 7.13 -5.39
CA ALA A 113 -7.80 5.71 -5.10
C ALA A 113 -8.19 5.47 -3.66
N LYS A 114 -9.00 4.43 -3.43
CA LYS A 114 -9.22 3.90 -2.09
C LYS A 114 -7.92 3.24 -1.61
N MET A 115 -7.52 3.51 -0.37
CA MET A 115 -6.36 2.85 0.24
C MET A 115 -6.79 1.65 1.06
N ILE A 116 -6.11 0.52 0.89
CA ILE A 116 -6.31 -0.68 1.70
C ILE A 116 -5.02 -0.98 2.46
N THR A 117 -5.14 -1.13 3.78
CA THR A 117 -3.99 -1.37 4.69
C THR A 117 -4.42 -2.20 5.90
N PHE A 118 -3.46 -2.87 6.54
CA PHE A 118 -3.64 -3.46 7.86
C PHE A 118 -3.12 -2.55 8.99
N ASP A 119 -2.44 -1.46 8.64
CA ASP A 119 -1.79 -0.58 9.61
C ASP A 119 -2.80 0.34 10.28
N LYS A 120 -3.04 0.11 11.57
CA LYS A 120 -3.96 0.92 12.38
C LYS A 120 -3.46 2.36 12.58
N GLY A 121 -2.19 2.62 12.33
CA GLY A 121 -1.64 3.98 12.38
C GLY A 121 -2.32 4.94 11.43
N PHE A 122 -2.90 4.43 10.33
CA PHE A 122 -3.63 5.27 9.39
C PHE A 122 -4.94 5.84 9.94
N LYS A 123 -5.45 5.34 11.08
CA LYS A 123 -6.64 5.93 11.72
C LYS A 123 -6.45 7.41 12.01
N LYS A 124 -5.24 7.80 12.37
CA LYS A 124 -4.90 9.20 12.70
C LYS A 124 -5.00 10.12 11.49
N LEU A 125 -4.90 9.58 10.28
CA LEU A 125 -4.94 10.36 9.06
C LEU A 125 -6.34 10.43 8.44
N LYS A 126 -7.31 9.67 8.94
CA LYS A 126 -8.67 9.65 8.38
C LYS A 126 -9.34 11.02 8.36
N ASN A 127 -9.08 11.84 9.39
CA ASN A 127 -9.70 13.17 9.49
C ASN A 127 -9.26 14.15 8.41
N ILE A 128 -8.05 13.97 7.89
CA ILE A 128 -7.49 14.84 6.84
C ILE A 128 -7.51 14.19 5.47
N ALA A 129 -7.74 12.89 5.38
CA ALA A 129 -7.75 12.15 4.13
C ALA A 129 -8.91 12.61 3.23
N LYS A 130 -8.63 12.76 1.94
CA LYS A 130 -9.62 13.09 0.91
C LYS A 130 -10.17 11.85 0.20
N ILE A 131 -9.66 10.68 0.57
CA ILE A 131 -10.08 9.39 0.03
C ILE A 131 -10.42 8.44 1.17
N GLU A 132 -11.09 7.34 0.86
CA GLU A 132 -11.36 6.30 1.84
C GLU A 132 -10.07 5.55 2.19
N ILE A 133 -9.82 5.39 3.48
CA ILE A 133 -8.78 4.50 4.00
C ILE A 133 -9.49 3.32 4.62
N ASP A 134 -9.38 2.16 3.98
CA ASP A 134 -9.96 0.91 4.47
C ASP A 134 -8.90 0.16 5.26
N ILE A 135 -8.99 0.25 6.59
CA ILE A 135 -8.08 -0.46 7.49
C ILE A 135 -8.70 -1.81 7.78
N LYS A 136 -8.11 -2.86 7.19
CA LYS A 136 -8.57 -4.23 7.43
C LYS A 136 -8.20 -4.68 8.84
N GLU A 137 -9.11 -5.40 9.48
CA GLU A 137 -8.87 -5.88 10.83
C GLU A 137 -7.98 -7.12 10.83
N ASN A 138 -7.15 -7.22 11.87
CA ASN A 138 -6.42 -8.44 12.19
C ASN A 138 -7.41 -9.46 12.73
N LEU A 139 -7.74 -10.42 11.92
CA LEU A 139 -8.64 -11.50 12.31
C LEU A 139 -7.92 -12.57 13.12
#